data_22cbc5b81071ae5b309cd9d04f12c423
#
_entry.id   22cbc5b81071ae5b309cd9d04f12c423
#
_cell.length_a   1.000
_cell.length_b   1.000
_cell.length_c   1.000
_cell.angle_alpha   90.00
_cell.angle_beta   90.00
_cell.angle_gamma   90.00
#
_symmetry.space_group_name_H-M   'P 1'
#
loop_
_entity.id
_entity.type
_entity.pdbx_description
1 polymer ?
#
loop_
_entity_poly.entity_id
_entity_poly.type
_entity_poly.pdbx_seq_one_letter_code
_entity_poly.pdbx_strand_id
1 'polypeptide(L)' 'MVQLTKLAGKVKIHLDDRYCLVSSTLHNKIELFKKEHFIRDFTNLYAAIKYYEEVTIDS' A
#
# COMPACT_ATOMS: atom_id res chain seq x y z
N MET A 1 -10.41 6.60 -6.13
CA MET A 1 -11.14 5.32 -6.08
C MET A 1 -10.18 4.18 -5.76
N VAL A 2 -10.52 3.40 -4.77
CA VAL A 2 -9.68 2.27 -4.38
C VAL A 2 -9.96 1.09 -5.30
N GLN A 3 -8.89 0.54 -5.88
CA GLN A 3 -8.99 -0.65 -6.72
C GLN A 3 -8.19 -1.78 -6.09
N LEU A 4 -8.74 -2.99 -6.16
CA LEU A 4 -8.11 -4.18 -5.63
C LEU A 4 -7.74 -5.12 -6.78
N THR A 5 -6.46 -5.45 -6.87
CA THR A 5 -5.97 -6.41 -7.85
C THR A 5 -5.33 -7.58 -7.12
N LYS A 6 -5.82 -8.78 -7.36
CA LYS A 6 -5.30 -9.98 -6.72
C LYS A 6 -4.29 -10.66 -7.64
N LEU A 7 -3.06 -10.77 -7.17
CA LEU A 7 -2.00 -11.49 -7.88
C LEU A 7 -1.66 -12.76 -7.09
N ALA A 8 -0.90 -13.66 -7.69
CA ALA A 8 -0.54 -14.93 -7.03
C ALA A 8 0.18 -14.64 -5.70
N GLY A 9 -0.47 -14.95 -4.58
CA GLY A 9 0.08 -14.75 -3.25
C GLY A 9 0.17 -13.30 -2.80
N LYS A 10 -0.37 -12.36 -3.58
CA LYS A 10 -0.31 -10.94 -3.24
C LYS A 10 -1.60 -10.25 -3.61
N VAL A 11 -1.92 -9.19 -2.87
CA VAL A 11 -3.07 -8.35 -3.16
C VAL A 11 -2.57 -6.92 -3.31
N LYS A 12 -2.87 -6.32 -4.45
CA LYS A 12 -2.46 -4.94 -4.74
C LYS A 12 -3.66 -4.03 -4.54
N ILE A 13 -3.51 -3.02 -3.70
CA ILE A 13 -4.58 -2.06 -3.39
C ILE A 13 -4.16 -0.69 -3.89
N HIS A 14 -4.88 -0.16 -4.85
CA HIS A 14 -4.59 1.17 -5.40
C HIS A 14 -5.31 2.21 -4.56
N LEU A 15 -4.54 3.03 -3.85
CA LEU A 15 -5.11 4.07 -2.99
C LEU A 15 -5.49 5.30 -3.80
N ASP A 16 -4.63 5.68 -4.74
CA ASP A 16 -4.91 6.79 -5.67
C ASP A 16 -4.00 6.63 -6.89
N ASP A 17 -3.91 7.68 -7.70
CA ASP A 17 -3.12 7.64 -8.94
C ASP A 17 -1.63 7.43 -8.69
N ARG A 18 -1.16 7.73 -7.50
CA ARG A 18 0.27 7.68 -7.20
C ARG A 18 0.65 6.59 -6.21
N TYR A 19 -0.24 6.25 -5.30
CA TYR A 19 0.08 5.34 -4.19
C TYR A 19 -0.64 4.02 -4.32
N CYS A 20 0.07 2.95 -4.01
CA CYS A 20 -0.58 1.65 -3.91
C CYS A 20 0.08 0.84 -2.79
N LEU A 21 -0.70 -0.10 -2.27
CA LEU A 21 -0.24 -1.03 -1.26
C LEU A 21 -0.16 -2.43 -1.86
N VAL A 22 0.87 -3.17 -1.48
CA VAL A 22 0.99 -4.58 -1.87
C VAL A 22 1.02 -5.41 -0.60
N SER A 23 -0.01 -6.22 -0.40
CA SER A 23 -0.10 -7.09 0.75
C SER A 23 0.34 -8.49 0.36
N SER A 24 1.37 -8.99 1.02
CA SER A 24 1.87 -10.35 0.78
C SER A 24 1.28 -11.29 1.83
N THR A 25 0.54 -12.31 1.38
CA THR A 25 -0.05 -13.27 2.29
C THR A 25 1.00 -14.23 2.87
N LEU A 26 2.12 -14.37 2.17
CA LEU A 26 3.18 -15.27 2.62
C LEU A 26 4.05 -14.68 3.71
N HIS A 27 4.23 -13.37 3.70
CA HIS A 27 5.16 -12.71 4.61
C HIS A 27 4.49 -11.79 5.61
N ASN A 28 3.17 -11.71 5.58
CA ASN A 28 2.42 -10.83 6.50
C ASN A 28 2.94 -9.40 6.47
N LYS A 29 3.32 -8.94 5.31
CA LYS A 29 3.83 -7.59 5.13
C LYS A 29 2.96 -6.79 4.18
N ILE A 30 2.87 -5.50 4.46
CA ILE A 30 2.18 -4.57 3.56
C ILE A 30 3.19 -3.54 3.13
N GLU A 31 3.43 -3.45 1.82
CA GLU A 31 4.42 -2.55 1.26
C GLU A 31 3.73 -1.38 0.58
N LEU A 32 4.20 -0.18 0.86
CA LEU A 32 3.67 1.03 0.26
C LEU A 32 4.58 1.48 -0.87
N PHE A 33 3.97 1.71 -2.04
CA PHE A 33 4.69 2.18 -3.22
C PHE A 33 4.10 3.50 -3.70
N LYS A 34 4.96 4.36 -4.22
CA LYS A 34 4.56 5.59 -4.88
C LYS A 34 5.14 5.57 -6.30
N LYS A 35 4.26 5.49 -7.32
CA LYS A 35 4.67 5.41 -8.72
C LYS A 35 5.73 4.34 -8.93
N GLU A 36 5.46 3.15 -8.41
CA GLU A 36 6.33 1.98 -8.52
C GLU A 36 7.62 2.07 -7.72
N HIS A 37 7.78 3.12 -6.92
CA HIS A 37 8.94 3.24 -6.03
C HIS A 37 8.56 2.78 -4.64
N PHE A 38 9.34 1.85 -4.09
CA PHE A 38 9.12 1.37 -2.73
C PHE A 38 9.36 2.50 -1.73
N ILE A 39 8.41 2.71 -0.81
CA ILE A 39 8.50 3.74 0.22
C ILE A 39 8.90 3.10 1.54
N ARG A 40 8.05 2.21 2.07
CA ARG A 40 8.36 1.46 3.28
C ARG A 40 7.34 0.33 3.45
N ASP A 41 7.62 -0.55 4.40
CA ASP A 41 6.71 -1.65 4.70
C ASP A 41 6.06 -1.47 6.07
N PHE A 42 4.97 -2.18 6.29
CA PHE A 42 4.21 -2.13 7.52
C PHE A 42 3.77 -3.54 7.89
N THR A 43 3.47 -3.72 9.18
CA THR A 43 3.03 -5.03 9.67
C THR A 43 1.52 -5.17 9.66
N ASN A 44 0.78 -4.06 9.51
CA ASN A 44 -0.67 -4.13 9.43
C ASN A 44 -1.19 -3.03 8.53
N LEU A 45 -2.42 -3.23 8.05
CA LEU A 45 -3.02 -2.32 7.10
C LEU A 45 -3.33 -0.95 7.71
N TYR A 46 -3.71 -0.94 8.97
CA TYR A 46 -4.03 0.32 9.64
C TYR A 46 -2.84 1.28 9.65
N ALA A 47 -1.66 0.76 9.99
CA ALA A 47 -0.46 1.57 10.03
C ALA A 47 -0.10 2.11 8.64
N ALA A 48 -0.31 1.29 7.61
CA ALA A 48 -0.03 1.71 6.24
C ALA A 48 -0.96 2.84 5.80
N ILE A 49 -2.25 2.69 6.08
CA ILE A 49 -3.24 3.71 5.71
C ILE A 49 -2.98 5.01 6.48
N LYS A 50 -2.65 4.89 7.74
CA LYS A 50 -2.37 6.08 8.55
C LYS A 50 -1.16 6.84 8.02
N TYR A 51 -0.12 6.12 7.63
CA TYR A 51 1.06 6.76 7.04
C TYR A 51 0.68 7.44 5.72
N TYR A 52 -0.09 6.77 4.89
CA TYR A 52 -0.54 7.33 3.63
C TYR A 52 -1.30 8.63 3.84
N GLU A 53 -2.20 8.65 4.82
CA GLU A 53 -2.98 9.85 5.12
C GLU A 53 -2.07 11.00 5.57
N GLU A 54 -1.07 10.69 6.37
CA GLU A 54 -0.15 11.72 6.86
C GLU A 54 0.67 12.35 5.74
N VAL A 55 1.15 11.54 4.79
CA VAL A 55 1.99 12.07 3.71
C VAL A 55 1.17 12.77 2.63
N THR A 56 -0.13 12.50 2.55
CA THR A 56 -0.98 13.16 1.55
C THR A 56 -1.67 14.41 2.08
N ILE A 57 -1.81 14.52 3.39
CA ILE A 57 -2.45 15.71 4.01
C ILE A 57 -1.59 16.95 3.82
N ASP A 58 -0.27 16.79 3.87
CA ASP A 58 0.67 17.91 3.79
C ASP A 58 1.02 18.32 2.36
N SER A 59 0.44 17.68 1.38
CA SER A 59 0.77 17.96 -0.01
C SER A 59 -0.19 18.93 -0.69
#